data_782f66e4fb87e2babb04e726dc201449
#
_entry.id   782f66e4fb87e2babb04e726dc201449
#
_cell.length_a   1.000
_cell.length_b   1.000
_cell.length_c   1.000
_cell.angle_alpha   90.00
_cell.angle_beta   90.00
_cell.angle_gamma   90.00
#
_symmetry.space_group_name_H-M   'P 1'
#
loop_
_entity.id
_entity.type
_entity.pdbx_description
1 polymer ?
#
loop_
_entity_poly.entity_id
_entity_poly.type
_entity_poly.pdbx_seq_one_letter_code
_entity_poly.pdbx_strand_id
1 'polypeptide(L)'
;MINSKIKAKLYVHRVGRVARAGRPGTAYSFVSSEELPYLLDLHVFLGRPLGYCQKEVDKWDGLLGRFPQAAIDDEHDALVKDFREVNEIQTQTKSAFNAEKGYRRTKEKASRESLEKAQDINFGDNLLDSQNR
;
A
#
# COMPACT_ATOMS: atom_id res chain seq x y z
N MET A 1 1.02 -18.32 -15.49
CA MET A 1 0.07 -17.36 -14.87
C MET A 1 0.19 -17.48 -13.35
N ILE A 2 0.82 -16.51 -12.69
CA ILE A 2 0.83 -16.45 -11.22
C ILE A 2 -0.51 -15.86 -10.82
N ASN A 3 -1.42 -16.71 -10.38
CA ASN A 3 -2.79 -16.39 -10.02
C ASN A 3 -2.82 -15.31 -8.90
N SER A 4 -3.71 -14.31 -9.00
CA SER A 4 -3.97 -13.28 -7.98
C SER A 4 -4.16 -13.88 -6.57
N LYS A 5 -4.76 -15.06 -6.49
CA LYS A 5 -4.88 -15.85 -5.25
C LYS A 5 -3.54 -16.22 -4.60
N ILE A 6 -2.46 -16.38 -5.40
CA ILE A 6 -1.12 -16.68 -4.87
C ILE A 6 -0.54 -15.46 -4.17
N LYS A 7 -0.75 -14.27 -4.72
CA LYS A 7 -0.30 -13.00 -4.11
C LYS A 7 -1.03 -12.74 -2.80
N ALA A 8 -2.33 -12.97 -2.76
CA ALA A 8 -3.13 -12.84 -1.55
C ALA A 8 -2.71 -13.85 -0.47
N LYS A 9 -2.43 -15.10 -0.83
CA LYS A 9 -1.86 -16.11 0.09
C LYS A 9 -0.50 -15.68 0.63
N LEU A 10 0.36 -15.11 -0.23
CA LEU A 10 1.67 -14.60 0.20
C LEU A 10 1.53 -13.44 1.19
N TYR A 11 0.57 -12.55 0.99
CA TYR A 11 0.23 -11.48 1.93
C TYR A 11 -0.14 -12.06 3.29
N VAL A 12 -1.10 -12.99 3.33
CA VAL A 12 -1.53 -13.67 4.57
C VAL A 12 -0.35 -14.33 5.27
N HIS A 13 0.52 -15.01 4.51
CA HIS A 13 1.72 -15.64 5.08
C HIS A 13 2.70 -14.62 5.67
N ARG A 14 2.92 -13.49 5.02
CA ARG A 14 3.78 -12.42 5.52
C ARG A 14 3.22 -11.77 6.79
N VAL A 15 1.93 -11.40 6.76
CA VAL A 15 1.24 -10.81 7.92
C VAL A 15 1.16 -11.80 9.07
N GLY A 16 1.01 -13.09 8.79
CA GLY A 16 1.04 -14.16 9.80
C GLY A 16 2.40 -14.35 10.51
N ARG A 17 3.42 -13.55 10.18
CA ARG A 17 4.67 -13.48 10.94
C ARG A 17 4.60 -12.51 12.12
N VAL A 18 3.60 -11.66 12.14
CA VAL A 18 3.30 -10.74 13.24
C VAL A 18 2.45 -11.46 14.29
N ALA A 19 2.45 -10.99 15.52
CA ALA A 19 1.60 -11.51 16.60
C ALA A 19 1.83 -13.01 16.92
N ARG A 20 3.08 -13.42 17.02
CA ARG A 20 3.43 -14.80 17.40
C ARG A 20 3.41 -15.01 18.91
N ALA A 21 3.23 -16.26 19.33
CA ALA A 21 3.26 -16.68 20.72
C ALA A 21 2.23 -15.95 21.59
N GLY A 22 1.01 -15.72 21.06
CA GLY A 22 -0.07 -15.07 21.81
C GLY A 22 0.09 -13.55 21.99
N ARG A 23 1.08 -12.93 21.36
CA ARG A 23 1.29 -11.47 21.44
C ARG A 23 0.44 -10.77 20.37
N PRO A 24 -0.14 -9.59 20.67
CA PRO A 24 -0.78 -8.78 19.66
C PRO A 24 0.27 -8.21 18.69
N GLY A 25 -0.15 -7.89 17.47
CA GLY A 25 0.72 -7.27 16.48
C GLY A 25 -0.07 -6.58 15.39
N THR A 26 0.53 -5.54 14.80
CA THR A 26 -0.07 -4.74 13.74
C THR A 26 0.80 -4.82 12.50
N ALA A 27 0.17 -4.97 11.34
CA ALA A 27 0.82 -4.91 10.03
C ALA A 27 0.32 -3.68 9.28
N TYR A 28 1.24 -2.85 8.82
CA TYR A 28 0.95 -1.69 7.98
C TYR A 28 1.32 -2.01 6.54
N SER A 29 0.48 -1.61 5.60
CA SER A 29 0.73 -1.77 4.16
C SER A 29 0.65 -0.40 3.50
N PHE A 30 1.72 0.01 2.82
CA PHE A 30 1.69 1.20 1.98
C PHE A 30 1.12 0.85 0.62
N VAL A 31 0.19 1.67 0.15
CA VAL A 31 -0.53 1.44 -1.10
C VAL A 31 -0.58 2.75 -1.88
N SER A 32 -0.09 2.70 -3.11
CA SER A 32 -0.24 3.83 -4.04
C SER A 32 -1.64 3.82 -4.68
N SER A 33 -2.04 4.95 -5.28
CA SER A 33 -3.31 5.03 -6.00
C SER A 33 -3.44 4.00 -7.13
N GLU A 34 -2.34 3.68 -7.81
CA GLU A 34 -2.30 2.64 -8.86
C GLU A 34 -2.47 1.21 -8.31
N GLU A 35 -2.23 1.01 -7.01
CA GLU A 35 -2.32 -0.29 -6.34
C GLU A 35 -3.65 -0.51 -5.63
N LEU A 36 -4.49 0.52 -5.53
CA LEU A 36 -5.79 0.43 -4.86
C LEU A 36 -6.67 -0.71 -5.39
N PRO A 37 -6.78 -0.96 -6.72
CA PRO A 37 -7.56 -2.08 -7.22
C PRO A 37 -7.08 -3.44 -6.69
N TYR A 38 -5.76 -3.60 -6.49
CA TYR A 38 -5.19 -4.84 -5.94
C TYR A 38 -5.45 -4.99 -4.45
N LEU A 39 -5.51 -3.88 -3.72
CA LEU A 39 -5.94 -3.87 -2.33
C LEU A 39 -7.39 -4.31 -2.20
N LEU A 40 -8.27 -3.83 -3.08
CA LEU A 40 -9.67 -4.25 -3.11
C LEU A 40 -9.79 -5.76 -3.41
N ASP A 41 -9.07 -6.26 -4.41
CA ASP A 41 -9.01 -7.71 -4.71
C ASP A 41 -8.52 -8.52 -3.50
N LEU A 42 -7.53 -8.00 -2.77
CA LEU A 42 -7.01 -8.64 -1.57
C LEU A 42 -8.09 -8.71 -0.49
N HIS A 43 -8.84 -7.63 -0.25
CA HIS A 43 -9.90 -7.59 0.74
C HIS A 43 -11.08 -8.51 0.37
N VAL A 44 -11.42 -8.62 -0.91
CA VAL A 44 -12.37 -9.63 -1.42
C VAL A 44 -11.89 -11.03 -1.11
N PHE A 45 -10.60 -11.32 -1.34
CA PHE A 45 -10.02 -12.62 -1.02
C PHE A 45 -10.03 -12.93 0.49
N LEU A 46 -9.76 -11.93 1.33
CA LEU A 46 -9.75 -12.06 2.78
C LEU A 46 -11.17 -12.17 3.38
N GLY A 47 -12.22 -11.86 2.60
CA GLY A 47 -13.58 -11.80 3.10
C GLY A 47 -13.79 -10.70 4.14
N ARG A 48 -12.99 -9.63 4.11
CA ARG A 48 -13.04 -8.52 5.05
C ARG A 48 -13.35 -7.22 4.32
N PRO A 49 -14.27 -6.39 4.83
CA PRO A 49 -14.50 -5.08 4.25
C PRO A 49 -13.26 -4.19 4.42
N LEU A 50 -13.00 -3.34 3.44
CA LEU A 50 -12.05 -2.24 3.56
C LEU A 50 -12.81 -1.02 4.07
N GLY A 51 -12.42 -0.52 5.24
CA GLY A 51 -12.98 0.71 5.81
C GLY A 51 -12.23 1.93 5.30
N TYR A 52 -12.95 2.97 4.96
CA TYR A 52 -12.42 4.30 4.65
C TYR A 52 -13.46 5.33 5.08
N CYS A 53 -13.01 6.55 5.40
CA CYS A 53 -13.90 7.63 5.80
C CYS A 53 -14.75 7.35 7.07
N GLN A 54 -14.10 6.88 8.14
CA GLN A 54 -14.80 6.76 9.44
C GLN A 54 -14.35 7.87 10.39
N LYS A 55 -15.30 8.62 10.91
CA LYS A 55 -15.04 9.68 11.90
C LYS A 55 -14.74 9.12 13.30
N GLU A 56 -15.25 7.93 13.60
CA GLU A 56 -15.02 7.22 14.85
C GLU A 56 -14.55 5.80 14.53
N VAL A 57 -13.36 5.46 14.95
CA VAL A 57 -12.73 4.18 14.66
C VAL A 57 -12.44 3.44 15.95
N ASP A 58 -13.30 2.52 16.30
CA ASP A 58 -13.07 1.61 17.43
C ASP A 58 -12.00 0.54 17.10
N LYS A 59 -11.81 0.23 15.84
CA LYS A 59 -10.86 -0.78 15.36
C LYS A 59 -10.16 -0.32 14.10
N TRP A 60 -8.84 -0.36 14.13
CA TRP A 60 -7.96 0.01 13.00
C TRP A 60 -7.72 -1.14 11.99
N ASP A 61 -8.37 -2.28 12.17
CA ASP A 61 -8.19 -3.43 11.27
C ASP A 61 -8.93 -3.21 9.95
N GLY A 62 -8.18 -3.26 8.86
CA GLY A 62 -8.73 -3.09 7.52
C GLY A 62 -9.09 -1.65 7.16
N LEU A 63 -8.46 -0.65 7.77
CA LEU A 63 -8.67 0.76 7.45
C LEU A 63 -7.67 1.27 6.42
N LEU A 64 -8.19 2.01 5.45
CA LEU A 64 -7.42 2.81 4.52
C LEU A 64 -7.37 4.25 5.01
N GLY A 65 -6.17 4.73 5.30
CA GLY A 65 -5.92 6.11 5.71
C GLY A 65 -4.90 6.78 4.78
N ARG A 66 -4.72 8.08 4.98
CA ARG A 66 -3.72 8.88 4.28
C ARG A 66 -2.50 9.06 5.17
N PHE A 67 -1.32 8.99 4.57
CA PHE A 67 -0.10 9.39 5.26
C PHE A 67 -0.06 10.93 5.37
N PRO A 68 0.32 11.51 6.52
CA PRO A 68 0.36 12.95 6.70
C PRO A 68 1.32 13.60 5.70
N GLN A 69 0.85 14.56 4.92
CA GLN A 69 1.66 15.24 3.93
C GLN A 69 2.83 15.99 4.59
N ALA A 70 2.60 16.61 5.73
CA ALA A 70 3.66 17.30 6.47
C ALA A 70 4.84 16.38 6.82
N ALA A 71 4.58 15.15 7.25
CA ALA A 71 5.66 14.21 7.55
C ALA A 71 6.42 13.76 6.28
N ILE A 72 5.74 13.74 5.12
CA ILE A 72 6.41 13.48 3.84
C ILE A 72 7.29 14.66 3.46
N ASP A 73 6.78 15.88 3.61
CA ASP A 73 7.48 17.10 3.24
C ASP A 73 8.72 17.32 4.13
N ASP A 74 8.63 17.04 5.43
CA ASP A 74 9.73 17.14 6.38
C ASP A 74 10.92 16.21 6.01
N GLU A 75 10.63 15.01 5.51
CA GLU A 75 11.66 14.04 5.14
C GLU A 75 12.11 14.15 3.67
N HIS A 76 11.37 14.88 2.85
CA HIS A 76 11.62 14.97 1.41
C HIS A 76 13.00 15.52 1.08
N ASP A 77 13.39 16.61 1.73
CA ASP A 77 14.65 17.29 1.44
C ASP A 77 15.87 16.45 1.82
N ALA A 78 15.78 15.74 2.95
CA ALA A 78 16.81 14.80 3.38
C ALA A 78 16.94 13.64 2.37
N LEU A 79 15.82 13.07 1.94
CA LEU A 79 15.80 11.99 0.95
C LEU A 79 16.37 12.45 -0.40
N VAL A 80 15.99 13.63 -0.88
CA VAL A 80 16.52 14.21 -2.14
C VAL A 80 18.03 14.43 -2.05
N LYS A 81 18.53 14.88 -0.90
CA LYS A 81 19.97 15.04 -0.65
C LYS A 81 20.70 13.71 -0.74
N ASP A 82 20.19 12.67 -0.07
CA ASP A 82 20.79 11.33 -0.10
C ASP A 82 20.82 10.76 -1.52
N PHE A 83 19.74 10.93 -2.29
CA PHE A 83 19.70 10.51 -3.71
C PHE A 83 20.73 11.22 -4.58
N ARG A 84 21.15 12.44 -4.23
CA ARG A 84 22.17 13.21 -4.97
C ARG A 84 23.59 12.90 -4.53
N GLU A 85 23.81 12.67 -3.24
CA GLU A 85 25.15 12.56 -2.65
C GLU A 85 25.65 11.12 -2.59
N VAL A 86 24.76 10.13 -2.52
CA VAL A 86 25.17 8.72 -2.40
C VAL A 86 25.29 8.09 -3.79
N ASN A 87 26.52 7.88 -4.24
CA ASN A 87 26.82 7.31 -5.56
C ASN A 87 26.17 5.93 -5.79
N GLU A 88 26.08 5.11 -4.75
CA GLU A 88 25.46 3.78 -4.84
C GLU A 88 23.99 3.89 -5.21
N ILE A 89 23.26 4.84 -4.63
CA ILE A 89 21.85 5.10 -4.94
C ILE A 89 21.72 5.56 -6.40
N GLN A 90 22.59 6.48 -6.84
CA GLN A 90 22.58 6.98 -8.22
C GLN A 90 22.79 5.87 -9.24
N THR A 91 23.76 5.00 -9.01
CA THR A 91 24.03 3.88 -9.93
C THR A 91 22.89 2.89 -10.00
N GLN A 92 22.18 2.67 -8.90
CA GLN A 92 21.04 1.76 -8.84
C GLN A 92 19.75 2.35 -9.40
N THR A 93 19.60 3.67 -9.43
CA THR A 93 18.36 4.35 -9.87
C THR A 93 17.93 3.91 -11.27
N LYS A 94 18.87 3.87 -12.22
CA LYS A 94 18.58 3.44 -13.59
C LYS A 94 18.13 1.98 -13.68
N SER A 95 18.78 1.13 -12.90
CA SER A 95 18.46 -0.30 -12.83
C SER A 95 17.09 -0.51 -12.19
N ALA A 96 16.79 0.20 -11.10
CA ALA A 96 15.50 0.17 -10.43
C ALA A 96 14.36 0.65 -11.35
N PHE A 97 14.58 1.73 -12.09
CA PHE A 97 13.60 2.23 -13.07
C PHE A 97 13.29 1.22 -14.17
N ASN A 98 14.32 0.57 -14.71
CA ASN A 98 14.14 -0.46 -15.74
C ASN A 98 13.41 -1.70 -15.18
N ALA A 99 13.74 -2.11 -13.94
CA ALA A 99 13.09 -3.21 -13.27
C ALA A 99 11.60 -2.90 -13.01
N GLU A 100 11.29 -1.69 -12.55
CA GLU A 100 9.91 -1.22 -12.34
C GLU A 100 9.11 -1.24 -13.64
N LYS A 101 9.69 -0.74 -14.74
CA LYS A 101 9.06 -0.78 -16.08
C LYS A 101 8.78 -2.21 -16.53
N GLY A 102 9.73 -3.13 -16.30
CA GLY A 102 9.56 -4.56 -16.56
C GLY A 102 8.44 -5.16 -15.73
N TYR A 103 8.42 -4.88 -14.43
CA TYR A 103 7.39 -5.34 -13.51
C TYR A 103 5.99 -4.86 -13.91
N ARG A 104 5.82 -3.57 -14.23
CA ARG A 104 4.53 -3.02 -14.68
C ARG A 104 3.99 -3.70 -15.95
N ARG A 105 4.87 -4.13 -16.85
CA ARG A 105 4.47 -4.85 -18.08
C ARG A 105 4.02 -6.28 -17.83
N THR A 106 4.62 -6.94 -16.85
CA THR A 106 4.36 -8.35 -16.53
C THR A 106 3.38 -8.56 -15.39
N LYS A 107 3.11 -7.49 -14.64
CA LYS A 107 2.17 -7.51 -13.53
C LYS A 107 0.78 -7.90 -14.00
N GLU A 108 0.19 -8.88 -13.33
CA GLU A 108 -1.21 -9.27 -13.56
C GLU A 108 -2.15 -8.10 -13.25
N LYS A 109 -3.15 -7.91 -14.07
CA LYS A 109 -4.15 -6.86 -13.85
C LYS A 109 -5.07 -7.24 -12.69
N ALA A 110 -5.53 -6.24 -11.95
CA ALA A 110 -6.59 -6.41 -10.97
C ALA A 110 -7.92 -6.78 -11.66
N SER A 111 -8.88 -7.27 -10.89
CA SER A 111 -10.21 -7.58 -11.41
C SER A 111 -10.89 -6.32 -11.97
N ARG A 112 -11.76 -6.50 -12.95
CA ARG A 112 -12.50 -5.39 -13.56
C ARG A 112 -13.35 -4.67 -12.52
N GLU A 113 -14.00 -5.42 -11.63
CA GLU A 113 -14.84 -4.86 -10.57
C GLU A 113 -14.04 -3.99 -9.60
N SER A 114 -12.82 -4.44 -9.23
CA SER A 114 -11.93 -3.66 -8.36
C SER A 114 -11.36 -2.44 -9.05
N LEU A 115 -11.13 -2.49 -10.36
CA LEU A 115 -10.73 -1.33 -11.15
C LEU A 115 -11.83 -0.26 -11.19
N GLU A 116 -13.08 -0.66 -11.42
CA GLU A 116 -14.24 0.25 -11.43
C GLU A 116 -14.45 0.86 -10.04
N LYS A 117 -14.46 0.07 -8.98
CA LYS A 117 -14.61 0.55 -7.60
C LYS A 117 -13.48 1.48 -7.15
N ALA A 118 -12.26 1.25 -7.61
CA ALA A 118 -11.12 2.09 -7.24
C ALA A 118 -11.23 3.51 -7.82
N GLN A 119 -11.93 3.69 -8.93
CA GLN A 119 -12.18 5.01 -9.52
C GLN A 119 -13.15 5.85 -8.67
N ASP A 120 -14.08 5.19 -7.99
CA ASP A 120 -15.06 5.85 -7.13
C ASP A 120 -14.47 6.29 -5.77
N ILE A 121 -13.31 5.72 -5.40
CA ILE A 121 -12.62 6.06 -4.15
C ILE A 121 -11.76 7.31 -4.36
N ASN A 122 -12.28 8.44 -3.92
CA ASN A 122 -11.53 9.70 -3.95
C ASN A 122 -10.50 9.74 -2.81
N PHE A 123 -9.20 9.70 -3.17
CA PHE A 123 -8.10 9.81 -2.21
C PHE A 123 -7.99 11.21 -1.56
N GLY A 124 -8.68 12.24 -2.11
CA GLY A 124 -8.58 13.62 -1.64
C GLY A 124 -9.37 13.91 -0.37
N ASP A 125 -10.65 13.57 -0.37
CA ASP A 125 -11.59 14.13 0.62
C ASP A 125 -12.14 13.12 1.62
N ASN A 126 -12.01 11.83 1.35
CA ASN A 126 -12.70 10.76 2.09
C ASN A 126 -11.79 9.87 2.94
N LEU A 127 -10.47 10.08 2.90
CA LEU A 127 -9.55 9.28 3.69
C LEU A 127 -9.25 9.94 5.04
N LEU A 128 -9.18 9.10 6.07
CA LEU A 128 -8.76 9.54 7.41
C LEU A 128 -7.36 10.15 7.33
N ASP A 129 -7.23 11.38 7.79
CA ASP A 129 -5.94 11.98 8.03
C ASP A 129 -5.39 11.44 9.36
N SER A 130 -4.23 10.82 9.34
CA SER A 130 -3.60 10.24 10.52
C SER A 130 -3.16 11.29 11.55
N GLN A 131 -3.34 12.59 11.27
CA GLN A 131 -3.04 13.67 12.21
C GLN A 131 -4.16 13.90 13.26
N ASN A 132 -5.34 13.32 13.09
CA ASN A 132 -6.44 13.45 14.06
C ASN A 132 -6.37 12.35 15.14
N ARG A 133 -5.23 12.19 15.77
CA ARG A 133 -5.06 11.42 17.00
C ARG A 133 -4.97 12.33 18.21
#